data_c49069c8a3e55529a722de09418b7584
#
_entry.id   c49069c8a3e55529a722de09418b7584
#
_cell.length_a   1.000
_cell.length_b   1.000
_cell.length_c   1.000
_cell.angle_alpha   90.00
_cell.angle_beta   90.00
_cell.angle_gamma   90.00
#
_symmetry.space_group_name_H-M   'P 1'
#
loop_
_entity.id
_entity.type
_entity.pdbx_description
1 polymer ?
#
loop_
_entity_poly.entity_id
_entity_poly.type
_entity_poly.pdbx_seq_one_letter_code
_entity_poly.pdbx_strand_id
1 'polypeptide(L)'
;MKKLFTLCLALVLALGLAACGKEKDTSDAQSVDLRAEYEAGIKQVQDELGDNAPVLLEETAVELLNSYYPGLENAKLKQGVFFISPTATSCEVSMVEAESAADAEIVRQSFQARVDSMANDTTYPDEAAMWKNCATVTVNGNYVVLEVLPEGCTVPDAFLAKF
;
A
#
# COMPACT_ATOMS: atom_id res chain seq x y z
N MET A 1 7.64 47.59 50.42
CA MET A 1 7.58 46.16 50.48
C MET A 1 8.04 45.62 49.11
N LYS A 2 9.30 45.73 48.91
CA LYS A 2 10.07 45.32 47.71
C LYS A 2 11.16 44.41 48.25
N LYS A 3 11.51 43.34 47.60
CA LYS A 3 12.55 42.34 47.88
C LYS A 3 12.04 41.01 48.37
N LEU A 4 11.51 40.20 47.43
CA LEU A 4 11.50 38.74 47.55
C LEU A 4 11.18 38.09 46.18
N PHE A 5 11.83 38.51 45.09
CA PHE A 5 11.58 37.95 43.75
C PHE A 5 12.87 37.70 42.95
N THR A 6 13.96 37.37 43.63
CA THR A 6 15.25 37.22 42.93
C THR A 6 16.03 36.01 43.44
N LEU A 7 15.40 34.85 43.65
CA LEU A 7 16.17 33.65 44.03
C LEU A 7 15.54 32.33 43.58
N CYS A 8 14.85 32.26 42.45
CA CYS A 8 14.35 31.01 41.86
C CYS A 8 14.73 30.83 40.39
N LEU A 9 15.73 31.52 39.87
CA LEU A 9 16.11 31.43 38.44
C LEU A 9 17.53 30.87 38.22
N ALA A 10 18.05 30.05 39.11
CA ALA A 10 19.39 29.50 38.97
C ALA A 10 19.51 27.98 39.25
N LEU A 11 18.45 27.21 39.15
CA LEU A 11 18.52 25.75 39.41
C LEU A 11 17.78 24.90 38.39
N VAL A 12 17.64 25.29 37.10
CA VAL A 12 17.01 24.50 36.03
C VAL A 12 17.95 24.29 34.83
N LEU A 13 19.24 24.48 34.98
CA LEU A 13 20.20 24.37 33.86
C LEU A 13 21.21 23.20 34.00
N ALA A 14 20.88 22.14 34.74
CA ALA A 14 21.81 21.03 34.91
C ALA A 14 21.20 19.59 34.76
N LEU A 15 20.06 19.41 34.11
CA LEU A 15 19.49 18.08 33.91
C LEU A 15 18.97 17.87 32.46
N GLY A 16 19.73 18.29 31.47
CA GLY A 16 19.31 18.22 30.06
C GLY A 16 20.31 17.59 29.09
N LEU A 17 21.11 16.61 29.53
CA LEU A 17 22.06 15.93 28.61
C LEU A 17 22.19 14.44 28.92
N ALA A 18 21.10 13.70 28.96
CA ALA A 18 21.14 12.23 28.93
C ALA A 18 19.82 11.68 28.40
N ALA A 19 19.35 12.18 27.23
CA ALA A 19 18.39 11.52 26.43
C ALA A 19 19.07 11.16 25.09
N CYS A 20 20.06 10.26 25.14
CA CYS A 20 20.29 9.40 23.97
C CYS A 20 18.98 8.67 23.73
N GLY A 21 18.20 9.17 22.79
CA GLY A 21 17.04 8.49 22.26
C GLY A 21 17.50 7.13 21.72
N LYS A 22 17.20 6.06 22.45
CA LYS A 22 16.96 4.79 21.81
C LYS A 22 15.82 5.09 20.83
N GLU A 23 16.11 5.09 19.55
CA GLU A 23 15.12 4.79 18.54
C GLU A 23 14.42 3.53 19.03
N LYS A 24 13.16 3.64 19.37
CA LYS A 24 12.32 2.46 19.51
C LYS A 24 12.30 1.85 18.11
N ASP A 25 13.09 0.80 17.94
CA ASP A 25 12.81 -0.19 16.93
C ASP A 25 11.35 -0.62 17.10
N THR A 26 10.48 -0.10 16.25
CA THR A 26 9.09 -0.56 16.13
C THR A 26 9.06 -1.81 15.23
N SER A 27 9.99 -2.73 15.44
CA SER A 27 10.14 -3.95 14.66
C SER A 27 9.33 -5.14 15.17
N ASP A 28 8.36 -4.91 16.06
CA ASP A 28 7.40 -5.93 16.51
C ASP A 28 5.95 -5.65 16.06
N ALA A 29 5.76 -4.87 15.00
CA ALA A 29 4.49 -4.91 14.30
C ALA A 29 4.40 -6.28 13.61
N GLN A 30 3.50 -7.13 14.08
CA GLN A 30 3.22 -8.44 13.51
C GLN A 30 2.96 -8.25 12.00
N SER A 31 3.82 -8.83 11.17
CA SER A 31 3.66 -8.78 9.71
C SER A 31 2.28 -9.33 9.35
N VAL A 32 1.52 -8.58 8.55
CA VAL A 32 0.20 -8.98 8.11
C VAL A 32 0.35 -10.01 7.00
N ASP A 33 -0.45 -11.08 7.02
CA ASP A 33 -0.50 -12.05 5.93
C ASP A 33 -1.32 -11.45 4.77
N LEU A 34 -0.63 -10.92 3.76
CA LEU A 34 -1.27 -10.25 2.61
C LEU A 34 -2.18 -11.20 1.82
N ARG A 35 -1.87 -12.49 1.77
CA ARG A 35 -2.73 -13.47 1.10
C ARG A 35 -4.05 -13.65 1.85
N ALA A 36 -4.00 -13.81 3.16
CA ALA A 36 -5.20 -13.93 3.98
C ALA A 36 -6.06 -12.64 3.90
N GLU A 37 -5.43 -11.47 3.85
CA GLU A 37 -6.14 -10.21 3.65
C GLU A 37 -6.80 -10.13 2.26
N TYR A 38 -6.09 -10.54 1.20
CA TYR A 38 -6.69 -10.63 -0.13
C TYR A 38 -7.89 -11.57 -0.15
N GLU A 39 -7.76 -12.78 0.39
CA GLU A 39 -8.84 -13.77 0.43
C GLU A 39 -10.08 -13.26 1.17
N ALA A 40 -9.87 -12.54 2.28
CA ALA A 40 -10.97 -11.92 3.03
C ALA A 40 -11.67 -10.81 2.24
N GLY A 41 -10.91 -9.97 1.55
CA GLY A 41 -11.44 -8.86 0.76
C GLY A 41 -12.14 -9.33 -0.51
N ILE A 42 -11.53 -10.24 -1.29
CA ILE A 42 -12.15 -10.73 -2.52
C ILE A 42 -13.44 -11.49 -2.26
N LYS A 43 -13.52 -12.19 -1.10
CA LYS A 43 -14.77 -12.82 -0.69
C LYS A 43 -15.90 -11.79 -0.52
N GLN A 44 -15.60 -10.63 0.04
CA GLN A 44 -16.58 -9.56 0.20
C GLN A 44 -17.06 -9.03 -1.16
N VAL A 45 -16.13 -8.84 -2.12
CA VAL A 45 -16.46 -8.48 -3.51
C VAL A 45 -17.36 -9.54 -4.15
N GLN A 46 -17.08 -10.82 -3.92
CA GLN A 46 -17.90 -11.92 -4.42
C GLN A 46 -19.30 -11.96 -3.78
N ASP A 47 -19.39 -11.69 -2.49
CA ASP A 47 -20.67 -11.65 -1.77
C ASP A 47 -21.54 -10.45 -2.27
N GLU A 48 -20.93 -9.32 -2.65
CA GLU A 48 -21.62 -8.13 -3.16
C GLU A 48 -22.04 -8.25 -4.63
N LEU A 49 -21.16 -8.77 -5.49
CA LEU A 49 -21.37 -8.82 -6.95
C LEU A 49 -21.90 -10.16 -7.47
N GLY A 50 -21.84 -11.23 -6.68
CA GLY A 50 -22.26 -12.54 -7.09
C GLY A 50 -21.57 -13.00 -8.39
N ASP A 51 -22.33 -13.36 -9.40
CA ASP A 51 -21.83 -13.84 -10.70
C ASP A 51 -21.09 -12.76 -11.52
N ASN A 52 -21.18 -11.49 -11.12
CA ASN A 52 -20.46 -10.38 -11.75
C ASN A 52 -19.12 -10.07 -11.11
N ALA A 53 -18.74 -10.79 -10.05
CA ALA A 53 -17.46 -10.59 -9.40
C ALA A 53 -16.30 -10.90 -10.37
N PRO A 54 -15.22 -10.09 -10.35
CA PRO A 54 -14.08 -10.33 -11.21
C PRO A 54 -13.38 -11.63 -10.84
N VAL A 55 -12.93 -12.37 -11.85
CA VAL A 55 -12.02 -13.50 -11.67
C VAL A 55 -10.60 -12.95 -11.70
N LEU A 56 -9.88 -13.09 -10.61
CA LEU A 56 -8.49 -12.70 -10.49
C LEU A 56 -7.63 -13.95 -10.26
N LEU A 57 -6.50 -14.02 -10.96
CA LEU A 57 -5.52 -15.10 -10.83
C LEU A 57 -4.24 -14.55 -10.26
N GLU A 58 -3.60 -15.31 -9.39
CA GLU A 58 -2.31 -14.92 -8.86
C GLU A 58 -1.22 -15.01 -9.93
N GLU A 59 -0.51 -13.91 -10.15
CA GLU A 59 0.69 -13.87 -10.97
C GLU A 59 1.94 -14.00 -10.09
N THR A 60 2.81 -14.95 -10.41
CA THR A 60 4.05 -15.22 -9.67
C THR A 60 5.29 -15.19 -10.55
N ALA A 61 5.12 -15.08 -11.87
CA ALA A 61 6.24 -15.03 -12.80
C ALA A 61 6.92 -13.66 -12.75
N VAL A 62 8.14 -13.63 -12.26
CA VAL A 62 8.91 -12.39 -12.03
C VAL A 62 9.04 -11.55 -13.31
N GLU A 63 9.22 -12.18 -14.46
CA GLU A 63 9.34 -11.51 -15.75
C GLU A 63 8.04 -10.80 -16.14
N LEU A 64 6.89 -11.39 -15.83
CA LEU A 64 5.59 -10.77 -16.07
C LEU A 64 5.33 -9.65 -15.07
N LEU A 65 5.64 -9.85 -13.78
CA LEU A 65 5.50 -8.80 -12.77
C LEU A 65 6.35 -7.58 -13.13
N ASN A 66 7.60 -7.76 -13.55
CA ASN A 66 8.45 -6.65 -13.98
C ASN A 66 7.93 -5.97 -15.26
N SER A 67 7.23 -6.69 -16.12
CA SER A 67 6.58 -6.11 -17.29
C SER A 67 5.33 -5.30 -16.93
N TYR A 68 4.54 -5.77 -15.97
CA TYR A 68 3.35 -5.07 -15.50
C TYR A 68 3.67 -3.87 -14.62
N TYR A 69 4.72 -3.97 -13.81
CA TYR A 69 5.12 -2.97 -12.82
C TYR A 69 6.55 -2.48 -13.04
N PRO A 70 6.77 -1.61 -14.02
CA PRO A 70 8.12 -1.12 -14.34
C PRO A 70 8.79 -0.47 -13.12
N GLY A 71 9.98 -0.92 -12.78
CA GLY A 71 10.75 -0.43 -11.64
C GLY A 71 10.54 -1.21 -10.33
N LEU A 72 9.59 -2.14 -10.28
CA LEU A 72 9.34 -2.97 -9.09
C LEU A 72 10.59 -3.76 -8.67
N GLU A 73 11.41 -4.20 -9.63
CA GLU A 73 12.67 -4.92 -9.42
C GLU A 73 13.72 -4.14 -8.62
N ASN A 74 13.54 -2.82 -8.48
CA ASN A 74 14.43 -1.96 -7.69
C ASN A 74 14.04 -1.86 -6.22
N ALA A 75 12.86 -2.36 -5.84
CA ALA A 75 12.38 -2.37 -4.47
C ALA A 75 12.74 -3.70 -3.78
N LYS A 76 13.05 -3.63 -2.49
CA LYS A 76 13.17 -4.81 -1.65
C LYS A 76 11.85 -5.09 -0.95
N LEU A 77 11.33 -6.29 -1.16
CA LEU A 77 10.02 -6.71 -0.67
C LEU A 77 10.19 -7.76 0.42
N LYS A 78 9.42 -7.65 1.50
CA LYS A 78 9.25 -8.73 2.48
C LYS A 78 8.25 -9.74 1.98
N GLN A 79 7.14 -9.29 1.40
CA GLN A 79 6.12 -10.11 0.76
C GLN A 79 5.38 -9.32 -0.32
N GLY A 80 4.75 -10.03 -1.24
CA GLY A 80 3.88 -9.46 -2.26
C GLY A 80 2.92 -10.50 -2.78
N VAL A 81 1.69 -10.08 -3.06
CA VAL A 81 0.67 -10.86 -3.74
C VAL A 81 0.09 -10.02 -4.87
N PHE A 82 -0.06 -10.64 -6.05
CA PHE A 82 -0.46 -9.95 -7.27
C PHE A 82 -1.58 -10.75 -7.93
N PHE A 83 -2.81 -10.29 -7.77
CA PHE A 83 -3.98 -10.94 -8.31
C PHE A 83 -4.53 -10.11 -9.47
N ILE A 84 -4.42 -10.63 -10.67
CA ILE A 84 -4.64 -9.92 -11.92
C ILE A 84 -5.70 -10.67 -12.73
N SER A 85 -6.55 -9.94 -13.45
CA SER A 85 -7.51 -10.57 -14.38
C SER A 85 -6.77 -11.39 -15.46
N PRO A 86 -7.37 -12.49 -15.97
CA PRO A 86 -6.72 -13.35 -16.97
C PRO A 86 -6.28 -12.61 -18.24
N THR A 87 -6.93 -11.49 -18.55
CA THR A 87 -6.57 -10.62 -19.70
C THR A 87 -5.49 -9.60 -19.36
N ALA A 88 -5.18 -9.41 -18.06
CA ALA A 88 -4.31 -8.37 -17.53
C ALA A 88 -4.73 -6.92 -17.90
N THR A 89 -5.98 -6.72 -18.29
CA THR A 89 -6.49 -5.43 -18.78
C THR A 89 -7.60 -4.84 -17.92
N SER A 90 -8.34 -5.67 -17.18
CA SER A 90 -9.52 -5.20 -16.45
C SER A 90 -9.25 -5.01 -14.95
N CYS A 91 -9.49 -6.00 -14.13
CA CYS A 91 -9.42 -5.88 -12.67
C CYS A 91 -8.09 -6.37 -12.11
N GLU A 92 -7.69 -5.78 -10.97
CA GLU A 92 -6.43 -6.12 -10.32
C GLU A 92 -6.48 -5.78 -8.83
N VAL A 93 -5.86 -6.61 -7.99
CA VAL A 93 -5.54 -6.32 -6.60
C VAL A 93 -4.12 -6.80 -6.33
N SER A 94 -3.21 -5.86 -6.12
CA SER A 94 -1.80 -6.14 -5.85
C SER A 94 -1.39 -5.50 -4.53
N MET A 95 -0.82 -6.29 -3.64
CA MET A 95 -0.48 -5.88 -2.28
C MET A 95 0.97 -6.24 -1.98
N VAL A 96 1.71 -5.30 -1.42
CA VAL A 96 3.14 -5.45 -1.12
C VAL A 96 3.44 -4.93 0.28
N GLU A 97 4.27 -5.67 1.02
CA GLU A 97 5.02 -5.17 2.18
C GLU A 97 6.48 -4.98 1.76
N ALA A 98 6.94 -3.75 1.70
CA ALA A 98 8.33 -3.39 1.41
C ALA A 98 9.22 -3.52 2.65
N GLU A 99 10.54 -3.66 2.46
CA GLU A 99 11.49 -3.69 3.59
C GLU A 99 11.63 -2.34 4.29
N SER A 100 11.42 -1.25 3.55
CA SER A 100 11.55 0.12 4.06
C SER A 100 10.55 1.07 3.42
N ALA A 101 10.38 2.25 4.02
CA ALA A 101 9.56 3.32 3.44
C ALA A 101 10.12 3.82 2.09
N ALA A 102 11.44 3.74 1.87
CA ALA A 102 12.04 4.07 0.58
C ALA A 102 11.68 3.03 -0.50
N ASP A 103 11.68 1.74 -0.14
CA ASP A 103 11.24 0.68 -1.04
C ASP A 103 9.72 0.78 -1.30
N ALA A 104 8.91 1.11 -0.29
CA ALA A 104 7.47 1.35 -0.46
C ALA A 104 7.19 2.48 -1.46
N GLU A 105 7.99 3.54 -1.46
CA GLU A 105 7.86 4.61 -2.46
C GLU A 105 8.21 4.14 -3.89
N ILE A 106 9.20 3.25 -4.06
CA ILE A 106 9.50 2.63 -5.36
C ILE A 106 8.30 1.80 -5.82
N VAL A 107 7.73 0.97 -4.95
CA VAL A 107 6.52 0.17 -5.27
C VAL A 107 5.35 1.08 -5.65
N ARG A 108 5.10 2.15 -4.88
CA ARG A 108 4.04 3.12 -5.18
C ARG A 108 4.20 3.73 -6.58
N GLN A 109 5.42 4.13 -6.94
CA GLN A 109 5.71 4.69 -8.26
C GLN A 109 5.50 3.67 -9.38
N SER A 110 5.90 2.43 -9.16
CA SER A 110 5.71 1.32 -10.09
C SER A 110 4.22 1.01 -10.29
N PHE A 111 3.43 0.96 -9.23
CA PHE A 111 1.97 0.79 -9.31
C PHE A 111 1.29 1.97 -10.00
N GLN A 112 1.71 3.21 -9.72
CA GLN A 112 1.19 4.37 -10.40
C GLN A 112 1.50 4.35 -11.90
N ALA A 113 2.71 3.92 -12.28
CA ALA A 113 3.08 3.78 -13.70
C ALA A 113 2.20 2.73 -14.42
N ARG A 114 1.83 1.64 -13.73
CA ARG A 114 0.85 0.66 -14.22
C ARG A 114 -0.50 1.31 -14.45
N VAL A 115 -1.03 2.04 -13.45
CA VAL A 115 -2.30 2.78 -13.56
C VAL A 115 -2.28 3.75 -14.74
N ASP A 116 -1.23 4.56 -14.84
CA ASP A 116 -1.10 5.57 -15.90
C ASP A 116 -1.04 4.91 -17.30
N SER A 117 -0.34 3.79 -17.42
CA SER A 117 -0.27 3.04 -18.67
C SER A 117 -1.63 2.49 -19.09
N MET A 118 -2.34 1.86 -18.16
CA MET A 118 -3.64 1.22 -18.45
C MET A 118 -4.74 2.26 -18.69
N ALA A 119 -4.77 3.34 -17.91
CA ALA A 119 -5.73 4.42 -18.06
C ALA A 119 -5.61 5.20 -19.39
N ASN A 120 -4.45 5.09 -20.07
CA ASN A 120 -4.19 5.70 -21.37
C ASN A 120 -4.17 4.69 -22.52
N ASP A 121 -4.49 3.43 -22.28
CA ASP A 121 -4.57 2.43 -23.34
C ASP A 121 -5.75 2.73 -24.29
N THR A 122 -5.44 2.78 -25.58
CA THR A 122 -6.44 3.03 -26.62
C THR A 122 -6.98 1.76 -27.27
N THR A 123 -6.39 0.62 -26.95
CA THR A 123 -6.78 -0.69 -27.51
C THR A 123 -8.06 -1.21 -26.87
N TYR A 124 -8.19 -0.97 -25.55
CA TYR A 124 -9.33 -1.40 -24.72
C TYR A 124 -9.94 -0.22 -23.98
N PRO A 125 -10.75 0.62 -24.67
CA PRO A 125 -11.22 1.89 -24.09
C PRO A 125 -12.13 1.73 -22.87
N ASP A 126 -12.89 0.65 -22.75
CA ASP A 126 -13.76 0.41 -21.60
C ASP A 126 -12.93 0.04 -20.36
N GLU A 127 -11.91 -0.80 -20.53
CA GLU A 127 -10.95 -1.13 -19.48
C GLU A 127 -10.14 0.10 -19.08
N ALA A 128 -9.67 0.89 -20.05
CA ALA A 128 -8.94 2.13 -19.76
C ALA A 128 -9.81 3.11 -18.95
N ALA A 129 -11.11 3.21 -19.25
CA ALA A 129 -12.04 4.03 -18.48
C ALA A 129 -12.19 3.52 -17.04
N MET A 130 -12.23 2.20 -16.84
CA MET A 130 -12.27 1.60 -15.50
C MET A 130 -10.98 1.91 -14.71
N TRP A 131 -9.81 1.71 -15.31
CA TRP A 131 -8.52 2.07 -14.68
C TRP A 131 -8.47 3.55 -14.29
N LYS A 132 -8.95 4.43 -15.16
CA LYS A 132 -8.99 5.87 -14.91
C LYS A 132 -9.91 6.27 -13.74
N ASN A 133 -11.02 5.57 -13.56
CA ASN A 133 -12.06 5.96 -12.62
C ASN A 133 -12.01 5.17 -11.31
N CYS A 134 -11.52 3.93 -11.34
CA CYS A 134 -11.61 2.98 -10.23
C CYS A 134 -10.24 2.58 -9.66
N ALA A 135 -9.12 2.88 -10.35
CA ALA A 135 -7.82 2.52 -9.83
C ALA A 135 -7.44 3.38 -8.63
N THR A 136 -6.96 2.73 -7.57
CA THR A 136 -6.39 3.39 -6.39
C THR A 136 -5.03 2.80 -6.05
N VAL A 137 -4.08 3.66 -5.66
CA VAL A 137 -2.79 3.26 -5.10
C VAL A 137 -2.68 3.87 -3.71
N THR A 138 -2.69 3.02 -2.70
CA THR A 138 -2.65 3.45 -1.31
C THR A 138 -1.37 2.99 -0.63
N VAL A 139 -0.81 3.87 0.22
CA VAL A 139 0.39 3.58 1.02
C VAL A 139 0.08 3.78 2.49
N ASN A 140 0.45 2.79 3.32
CA ASN A 140 0.43 2.92 4.76
C ASN A 140 1.72 2.29 5.35
N GLY A 141 2.62 3.12 5.83
CA GLY A 141 3.94 2.67 6.27
C GLY A 141 4.71 1.99 5.15
N ASN A 142 5.03 0.72 5.32
CA ASN A 142 5.73 -0.11 4.34
C ASN A 142 4.77 -0.90 3.40
N TYR A 143 3.46 -0.76 3.59
CA TYR A 143 2.46 -1.44 2.77
C TYR A 143 2.00 -0.56 1.63
N VAL A 144 1.91 -1.16 0.44
CA VAL A 144 1.40 -0.52 -0.77
C VAL A 144 0.36 -1.42 -1.41
N VAL A 145 -0.79 -0.86 -1.72
CA VAL A 145 -1.90 -1.59 -2.33
C VAL A 145 -2.33 -0.88 -3.60
N LEU A 146 -2.42 -1.62 -4.69
CA LEU A 146 -3.08 -1.23 -5.94
C LEU A 146 -4.39 -2.01 -6.04
N GLU A 147 -5.48 -1.30 -6.25
CA GLU A 147 -6.80 -1.88 -6.47
C GLU A 147 -7.42 -1.30 -7.73
N VAL A 148 -7.94 -2.17 -8.57
CA VAL A 148 -8.76 -1.82 -9.73
C VAL A 148 -9.93 -2.78 -9.77
N LEU A 149 -11.07 -2.34 -9.31
CA LEU A 149 -12.28 -3.16 -9.22
C LEU A 149 -13.47 -2.44 -9.86
N PRO A 150 -14.54 -3.15 -10.25
CA PRO A 150 -15.72 -2.51 -10.83
C PRO A 150 -16.28 -1.40 -9.94
N GLU A 151 -16.83 -0.37 -10.54
CA GLU A 151 -17.42 0.78 -9.83
C GLU A 151 -18.47 0.31 -8.81
N GLY A 152 -18.35 0.80 -7.58
CA GLY A 152 -19.20 0.40 -6.46
C GLY A 152 -18.69 -0.81 -5.68
N CYS A 153 -17.67 -1.51 -6.15
CA CYS A 153 -16.91 -2.46 -5.34
C CYS A 153 -15.88 -1.69 -4.53
N THR A 154 -16.22 -1.37 -3.33
CA THR A 154 -15.20 -1.09 -2.33
C THR A 154 -14.67 -2.43 -1.85
N VAL A 155 -13.47 -2.82 -2.31
CA VAL A 155 -12.66 -3.69 -1.47
C VAL A 155 -12.51 -2.91 -0.18
N PRO A 156 -12.94 -3.46 0.93
CA PRO A 156 -13.19 -2.64 2.09
C PRO A 156 -11.92 -1.90 2.50
N ASP A 157 -12.12 -0.72 3.11
CA ASP A 157 -11.12 -0.07 3.98
C ASP A 157 -10.45 -1.06 4.96
N ALA A 158 -10.99 -2.27 5.08
CA ALA A 158 -10.44 -3.39 5.82
C ALA A 158 -9.03 -3.83 5.39
N PHE A 159 -8.63 -3.65 4.13
CA PHE A 159 -7.24 -3.87 3.74
C PHE A 159 -6.30 -2.83 4.35
N LEU A 160 -6.77 -1.60 4.50
CA LEU A 160 -5.98 -0.49 5.02
C LEU A 160 -6.14 -0.27 6.51
N ALA A 161 -7.26 -0.70 7.10
CA ALA A 161 -7.55 -0.49 8.52
C ALA A 161 -6.71 -1.37 9.46
N LYS A 162 -6.01 -2.37 8.93
CA LYS A 162 -5.17 -3.30 9.70
C LYS A 162 -3.68 -2.96 9.65
N PHE A 163 -3.27 -2.01 8.84
CA PHE A 163 -1.88 -1.61 8.68
C PHE A 163 -1.53 -0.41 9.55
#